data_269ae2e47c615c43797acab41565f88f
#
_entry.id   269ae2e47c615c43797acab41565f88f
#
_cell.length_a   1.000
_cell.length_b   1.000
_cell.length_c   1.000
_cell.angle_alpha   90.00
_cell.angle_beta   90.00
_cell.angle_gamma   90.00
#
_symmetry.space_group_name_H-M   'P 1'
#
loop_
_entity.id
_entity.type
_entity.pdbx_description
1 polymer ?
#
loop_
_entity_poly.entity_id
_entity_poly.type
_entity_poly.pdbx_seq_one_letter_code
_entity_poly.pdbx_strand_id
1 'polypeptide(L)'
;MLADKPEFKDLAQDFLDYINGAELLIHNAPFDVGFMDYEFRKLNLNVKTDDICLVTDTLQMARQMYPGKRNNLDALCDRLGIDNSKRTLHGALLDAEILADVYLMMTGGQTNLFDEEESVESEVIRVVQEKTAEEIKSAVDFSHNLKLLQPTNDELQAHLELLKMLNKKSGNNCLWDKRFGNNNVH
;
A
#
# COMPACT_ATOMS: atom_id res chain seq x y z
N MET A 1 12.22 -37.01 -10.74
CA MET A 1 11.12 -36.07 -11.00
C MET A 1 11.59 -34.66 -11.39
N LEU A 2 12.85 -34.29 -11.25
CA LEU A 2 13.38 -32.96 -11.64
C LEU A 2 14.35 -33.01 -12.83
N ALA A 3 14.61 -34.20 -13.39
CA ALA A 3 15.61 -34.39 -14.44
C ALA A 3 15.33 -33.61 -15.74
N ASP A 4 14.03 -33.27 -16.00
CA ASP A 4 13.58 -32.58 -17.18
C ASP A 4 13.31 -31.07 -16.94
N LYS A 5 13.68 -30.57 -15.73
CA LYS A 5 13.47 -29.16 -15.39
C LYS A 5 14.80 -28.41 -15.52
N PRO A 6 14.77 -27.14 -15.99
CA PRO A 6 15.97 -26.32 -16.08
C PRO A 6 16.58 -26.12 -14.68
N GLU A 7 17.89 -26.03 -14.63
CA GLU A 7 18.59 -25.65 -13.40
C GLU A 7 18.47 -24.13 -13.17
N PHE A 8 18.59 -23.69 -11.92
CA PHE A 8 18.46 -22.27 -11.61
C PHE A 8 19.45 -21.39 -12.39
N LYS A 9 20.66 -21.89 -12.67
CA LYS A 9 21.64 -21.19 -13.50
C LYS A 9 21.12 -20.78 -14.86
N ASP A 10 20.22 -21.60 -15.46
CA ASP A 10 19.68 -21.39 -16.80
C ASP A 10 18.57 -20.32 -16.80
N LEU A 11 17.98 -20.05 -15.64
CA LEU A 11 16.87 -19.11 -15.44
C LEU A 11 17.27 -17.88 -14.63
N ALA A 12 18.47 -17.84 -14.08
CA ALA A 12 18.87 -16.82 -13.12
C ALA A 12 18.78 -15.39 -13.66
N GLN A 13 19.14 -15.18 -14.92
CA GLN A 13 19.07 -13.84 -15.53
C GLN A 13 17.63 -13.40 -15.73
N ASP A 14 16.79 -14.27 -16.29
CA ASP A 14 15.36 -13.98 -16.51
C ASP A 14 14.65 -13.70 -15.15
N PHE A 15 15.05 -14.44 -14.12
CA PHE A 15 14.53 -14.25 -12.77
C PHE A 15 14.95 -12.89 -12.19
N LEU A 16 16.24 -12.53 -12.31
CA LEU A 16 16.74 -11.22 -11.86
C LEU A 16 16.04 -10.07 -12.58
N ASP A 17 15.90 -10.18 -13.90
CA ASP A 17 15.22 -9.15 -14.70
C ASP A 17 13.74 -9.01 -14.29
N TYR A 18 13.11 -10.13 -13.92
CA TYR A 18 11.71 -10.15 -13.49
C TYR A 18 11.49 -9.48 -12.13
N ILE A 19 12.38 -9.70 -11.16
CA ILE A 19 12.23 -9.16 -9.79
C ILE A 19 12.85 -7.77 -9.62
N ASN A 20 13.64 -7.31 -10.59
CA ASN A 20 14.33 -6.02 -10.48
C ASN A 20 13.37 -4.85 -10.36
N GLY A 21 13.48 -4.10 -9.26
CA GLY A 21 12.60 -2.97 -8.96
C GLY A 21 11.19 -3.37 -8.49
N ALA A 22 10.91 -4.66 -8.31
CA ALA A 22 9.63 -5.14 -7.81
C ALA A 22 9.58 -5.16 -6.27
N GLU A 23 8.38 -5.24 -5.72
CA GLU A 23 8.14 -5.60 -4.32
C GLU A 23 7.80 -7.08 -4.23
N LEU A 24 8.59 -7.84 -3.47
CA LEU A 24 8.37 -9.25 -3.20
C LEU A 24 7.61 -9.44 -1.90
N LEU A 25 6.38 -9.95 -1.99
CA LEU A 25 5.59 -10.35 -0.83
C LEU A 25 5.91 -11.79 -0.46
N ILE A 26 6.54 -12.02 0.68
CA ILE A 26 7.01 -13.33 1.10
C ILE A 26 6.54 -13.62 2.54
N HIS A 27 6.04 -14.81 2.78
CA HIS A 27 5.67 -15.24 4.13
C HIS A 27 6.83 -15.94 4.82
N ASN A 28 7.48 -15.28 5.78
CA ASN A 28 8.76 -15.65 6.39
C ASN A 28 9.96 -15.39 5.46
N ALA A 29 10.04 -14.17 4.95
CA ALA A 29 11.01 -13.73 3.95
C ALA A 29 12.48 -14.11 4.21
N PRO A 30 13.01 -14.11 5.45
CA PRO A 30 14.41 -14.50 5.69
C PRO A 30 14.79 -15.87 5.15
N PHE A 31 13.84 -16.81 5.09
CA PHE A 31 14.08 -18.15 4.57
C PHE A 31 14.28 -18.12 3.05
N ASP A 32 13.37 -17.51 2.31
CA ASP A 32 13.39 -17.49 0.85
C ASP A 32 14.49 -16.56 0.32
N VAL A 33 14.67 -15.39 0.91
CA VAL A 33 15.76 -14.46 0.60
C VAL A 33 17.12 -15.11 0.82
N GLY A 34 17.27 -15.85 1.92
CA GLY A 34 18.50 -16.60 2.20
C GLY A 34 18.82 -17.63 1.11
N PHE A 35 17.81 -18.31 0.56
CA PHE A 35 17.97 -19.24 -0.55
C PHE A 35 18.33 -18.54 -1.86
N MET A 36 17.63 -17.46 -2.20
CA MET A 36 17.92 -16.68 -3.40
C MET A 36 19.35 -16.14 -3.38
N ASP A 37 19.76 -15.52 -2.29
CA ASP A 37 21.11 -14.98 -2.12
C ASP A 37 22.19 -16.07 -2.14
N TYR A 38 21.87 -17.27 -1.64
CA TYR A 38 22.76 -18.42 -1.72
C TYR A 38 22.97 -18.86 -3.17
N GLU A 39 21.90 -19.00 -3.96
CA GLU A 39 21.99 -19.39 -5.38
C GLU A 39 22.69 -18.32 -6.21
N PHE A 40 22.41 -17.02 -5.99
CA PHE A 40 23.13 -15.92 -6.65
C PHE A 40 24.64 -15.99 -6.39
N ARG A 41 25.03 -16.23 -5.15
CA ARG A 41 26.45 -16.38 -4.75
C ARG A 41 27.10 -17.58 -5.40
N LYS A 42 26.41 -18.72 -5.48
CA LYS A 42 26.87 -19.94 -6.13
C LYS A 42 27.15 -19.75 -7.64
N LEU A 43 26.37 -18.87 -8.26
CA LEU A 43 26.56 -18.48 -9.66
C LEU A 43 27.58 -17.33 -9.84
N ASN A 44 28.26 -16.90 -8.77
CA ASN A 44 29.17 -15.75 -8.75
C ASN A 44 28.48 -14.42 -9.20
N LEU A 45 27.19 -14.31 -9.02
CA LEU A 45 26.46 -13.07 -9.21
C LEU A 45 26.65 -12.21 -7.95
N ASN A 46 27.26 -11.04 -8.11
CA ASN A 46 27.53 -10.10 -7.02
C ASN A 46 26.28 -9.25 -6.68
N VAL A 47 25.15 -9.93 -6.49
CA VAL A 47 23.85 -9.33 -6.25
C VAL A 47 23.22 -9.96 -5.02
N LYS A 48 22.54 -9.15 -4.21
CA LYS A 48 21.64 -9.63 -3.15
C LYS A 48 20.21 -9.23 -3.48
N THR A 49 19.27 -9.99 -2.98
CA THR A 49 17.85 -9.75 -3.18
C THR A 49 17.45 -8.34 -2.74
N ASP A 50 17.89 -7.91 -1.55
CA ASP A 50 17.58 -6.57 -0.99
C ASP A 50 18.22 -5.41 -1.77
N ASP A 51 19.21 -5.67 -2.65
CA ASP A 51 19.85 -4.64 -3.48
C ASP A 51 19.03 -4.33 -4.75
N ILE A 52 18.14 -5.25 -5.17
CA ILE A 52 17.44 -5.19 -6.46
C ILE A 52 15.93 -5.09 -6.34
N CYS A 53 15.35 -5.48 -5.21
CA CYS A 53 13.91 -5.43 -4.99
C CYS A 53 13.58 -5.09 -3.54
N LEU A 54 12.36 -4.58 -3.33
CA LEU A 54 11.81 -4.42 -1.98
C LEU A 54 11.29 -5.77 -1.48
N VAL A 55 11.56 -6.13 -0.23
CA VAL A 55 11.05 -7.37 0.37
C VAL A 55 10.11 -7.04 1.53
N THR A 56 8.87 -7.48 1.41
CA THR A 56 7.84 -7.34 2.45
C THR A 56 7.56 -8.71 3.10
N ASP A 57 7.90 -8.85 4.38
CA ASP A 57 7.64 -10.07 5.16
C ASP A 57 6.23 -10.05 5.76
N THR A 58 5.30 -10.76 5.12
CA THR A 58 3.91 -10.84 5.53
C THR A 58 3.71 -11.58 6.88
N LEU A 59 4.65 -12.47 7.29
CA LEU A 59 4.62 -13.08 8.61
C LEU A 59 4.93 -12.05 9.70
N GLN A 60 5.87 -11.15 9.44
CA GLN A 60 6.21 -10.08 10.38
C GLN A 60 5.03 -9.10 10.51
N MET A 61 4.38 -8.72 9.40
CA MET A 61 3.15 -7.94 9.43
C MET A 61 2.06 -8.62 10.25
N ALA A 62 1.80 -9.90 9.98
CA ALA A 62 0.77 -10.66 10.71
C ALA A 62 1.07 -10.75 12.22
N ARG A 63 2.35 -10.86 12.62
CA ARG A 63 2.74 -10.85 14.04
C ARG A 63 2.48 -9.51 14.72
N GLN A 64 2.62 -8.41 14.00
CA GLN A 64 2.29 -7.08 14.52
C GLN A 64 0.78 -6.89 14.67
N MET A 65 0.00 -7.34 13.68
CA MET A 65 -1.47 -7.24 13.70
C MET A 65 -2.13 -8.21 14.70
N TYR A 66 -1.55 -9.39 14.88
CA TYR A 66 -2.12 -10.47 15.70
C TYR A 66 -1.09 -11.00 16.72
N PRO A 67 -0.65 -10.19 17.68
CA PRO A 67 0.37 -10.60 18.65
C PRO A 67 -0.09 -11.79 19.47
N GLY A 68 0.82 -12.74 19.72
CA GLY A 68 0.54 -13.94 20.51
C GLY A 68 -0.36 -14.98 19.84
N LYS A 69 -0.75 -14.78 18.57
CA LYS A 69 -1.53 -15.74 17.80
C LYS A 69 -0.64 -16.54 16.83
N ARG A 70 -1.19 -17.67 16.35
CA ARG A 70 -0.56 -18.39 15.24
C ARG A 70 -0.74 -17.58 13.96
N ASN A 71 0.35 -17.37 13.23
CA ASN A 71 0.38 -16.52 12.03
C ASN A 71 0.99 -17.24 10.81
N ASN A 72 0.92 -18.58 10.77
CA ASN A 72 1.17 -19.33 9.54
C ASN A 72 0.01 -19.10 8.55
N LEU A 73 0.25 -19.38 7.28
CA LEU A 73 -0.70 -19.09 6.20
C LEU A 73 -2.09 -19.70 6.46
N ASP A 74 -2.17 -20.96 6.92
CA ASP A 74 -3.46 -21.60 7.24
C ASP A 74 -4.22 -20.85 8.35
N ALA A 75 -3.53 -20.49 9.44
CA ALA A 75 -4.16 -19.76 10.54
C ALA A 75 -4.61 -18.34 10.14
N LEU A 76 -3.95 -17.74 9.15
CA LEU A 76 -4.37 -16.47 8.58
C LEU A 76 -5.60 -16.64 7.68
N CYS A 77 -5.65 -17.70 6.86
CA CYS A 77 -6.83 -18.02 6.07
C CYS A 77 -8.07 -18.23 6.94
N ASP A 78 -7.95 -19.07 7.99
CA ASP A 78 -9.04 -19.32 8.94
C ASP A 78 -9.54 -18.02 9.60
N ARG A 79 -8.62 -17.13 9.96
CA ARG A 79 -8.94 -15.86 10.65
C ARG A 79 -9.58 -14.84 9.71
N LEU A 80 -9.14 -14.77 8.47
CA LEU A 80 -9.58 -13.80 7.47
C LEU A 80 -10.75 -14.30 6.61
N GLY A 81 -11.17 -15.56 6.82
CA GLY A 81 -12.28 -16.15 6.07
C GLY A 81 -11.93 -16.51 4.62
N ILE A 82 -10.64 -16.79 4.35
CA ILE A 82 -10.15 -17.17 3.02
C ILE A 82 -10.27 -18.69 2.86
N ASP A 83 -10.89 -19.13 1.76
CA ASP A 83 -11.03 -20.56 1.45
C ASP A 83 -9.70 -21.17 1.00
N ASN A 84 -9.12 -21.98 1.88
CA ASN A 84 -7.90 -22.76 1.61
C ASN A 84 -8.17 -24.26 1.38
N SER A 85 -9.41 -24.67 1.14
CA SER A 85 -9.81 -26.06 0.99
C SER A 85 -9.10 -26.80 -0.14
N LYS A 86 -8.66 -26.09 -1.17
CA LYS A 86 -7.90 -26.62 -2.31
C LYS A 86 -6.41 -26.87 -1.97
N ARG A 87 -5.93 -26.45 -0.80
CA ARG A 87 -4.55 -26.58 -0.36
C ARG A 87 -4.21 -27.98 0.17
N THR A 88 -4.77 -29.03 -0.42
CA THR A 88 -4.50 -30.44 -0.03
C THR A 88 -3.07 -30.90 -0.37
N LEU A 89 -2.46 -30.30 -1.39
CA LEU A 89 -1.08 -30.46 -1.78
C LEU A 89 -0.46 -29.06 -1.78
N HIS A 90 0.58 -28.83 -0.96
CA HIS A 90 1.30 -27.54 -0.90
C HIS A 90 1.93 -27.23 -2.27
N GLY A 91 1.14 -26.73 -3.20
CA GLY A 91 1.57 -26.26 -4.50
C GLY A 91 2.05 -24.82 -4.39
N ALA A 92 3.28 -24.54 -4.79
CA ALA A 92 3.89 -23.21 -4.66
C ALA A 92 3.03 -22.10 -5.29
N LEU A 93 2.38 -22.37 -6.42
CA LEU A 93 1.51 -21.40 -7.08
C LEU A 93 0.25 -21.10 -6.25
N LEU A 94 -0.39 -22.16 -5.74
CA LEU A 94 -1.59 -22.03 -4.90
C LEU A 94 -1.26 -21.30 -3.58
N ASP A 95 -0.11 -21.60 -2.98
CA ASP A 95 0.36 -20.90 -1.77
C ASP A 95 0.60 -19.41 -2.05
N ALA A 96 1.12 -19.07 -3.23
CA ALA A 96 1.31 -17.67 -3.64
C ALA A 96 -0.03 -16.95 -3.88
N GLU A 97 -1.01 -17.60 -4.52
CA GLU A 97 -2.37 -17.05 -4.71
C GLU A 97 -3.04 -16.78 -3.36
N ILE A 98 -3.02 -17.75 -2.45
CA ILE A 98 -3.56 -17.60 -1.09
C ILE A 98 -2.82 -16.48 -0.33
N LEU A 99 -1.50 -16.39 -0.48
CA LEU A 99 -0.73 -15.32 0.15
C LEU A 99 -1.14 -13.94 -0.35
N ALA A 100 -1.42 -13.79 -1.64
CA ALA A 100 -1.92 -12.55 -2.20
C ALA A 100 -3.28 -12.16 -1.59
N ASP A 101 -4.21 -13.11 -1.47
CA ASP A 101 -5.51 -12.88 -0.83
C ASP A 101 -5.36 -12.49 0.64
N VAL A 102 -4.48 -13.20 1.39
CA VAL A 102 -4.16 -12.89 2.79
C VAL A 102 -3.60 -11.48 2.93
N TYR A 103 -2.67 -11.10 2.06
CA TYR A 103 -2.06 -9.77 2.08
C TYR A 103 -3.09 -8.66 1.81
N LEU A 104 -3.94 -8.84 0.79
CA LEU A 104 -5.02 -7.91 0.48
C LEU A 104 -5.99 -7.76 1.64
N MET A 105 -6.36 -8.86 2.31
CA MET A 105 -7.24 -8.80 3.47
C MET A 105 -6.58 -8.16 4.69
N MET A 106 -5.27 -8.35 4.91
CA MET A 106 -4.52 -7.72 6.00
C MET A 106 -4.35 -6.22 5.78
N THR A 107 -4.16 -5.79 4.54
CA THR A 107 -4.00 -4.37 4.18
C THR A 107 -5.33 -3.66 3.92
N GLY A 108 -6.46 -4.37 4.05
CA GLY A 108 -7.80 -3.83 3.88
C GLY A 108 -8.28 -3.76 2.44
N GLY A 109 -7.49 -4.25 1.47
CA GLY A 109 -7.84 -4.19 0.03
C GLY A 109 -8.03 -2.77 -0.51
N GLN A 110 -7.93 -1.78 0.37
CA GLN A 110 -7.94 -0.36 0.05
C GLN A 110 -6.55 0.20 0.35
N THR A 111 -5.81 0.53 -0.68
CA THR A 111 -4.85 1.62 -0.54
C THR A 111 -5.66 2.81 -0.07
N ASN A 112 -5.38 3.30 1.14
CA ASN A 112 -5.98 4.54 1.59
C ASN A 112 -5.69 5.58 0.52
N LEU A 113 -6.74 6.19 -0.04
CA LEU A 113 -6.61 7.29 -0.99
C LEU A 113 -5.81 8.47 -0.39
N PHE A 114 -5.50 8.38 0.91
CA PHE A 114 -4.76 9.35 1.71
C PHE A 114 -3.34 8.89 2.09
N ASP A 115 -2.97 7.61 1.90
CA ASP A 115 -1.61 7.12 2.21
C ASP A 115 -0.55 7.60 1.20
N GLU A 116 -0.97 7.97 -0.02
CA GLU A 116 -0.08 8.64 -0.97
C GLU A 116 0.32 10.05 -0.49
N GLU A 117 -0.53 10.72 0.32
CA GLU A 117 -0.18 12.02 0.91
C GLU A 117 0.76 11.87 2.10
N GLU A 118 0.63 10.83 2.95
CA GLU A 118 1.54 10.61 4.09
C GLU A 118 2.95 10.18 3.64
N SER A 119 3.08 9.38 2.58
CA SER A 119 4.38 8.98 2.05
C SER A 119 5.11 10.17 1.40
N VAL A 120 4.39 11.04 0.71
CA VAL A 120 4.94 12.26 0.12
C VAL A 120 5.26 13.30 1.21
N GLU A 121 4.39 13.46 2.24
CA GLU A 121 4.68 14.35 3.36
C GLU A 121 5.88 13.90 4.20
N SER A 122 6.05 12.60 4.44
CA SER A 122 7.20 12.10 5.21
C SER A 122 8.52 12.21 4.46
N GLU A 123 8.55 12.06 3.14
CA GLU A 123 9.72 12.34 2.31
C GLU A 123 9.99 13.86 2.20
N VAL A 124 8.95 14.67 2.00
CA VAL A 124 9.07 16.12 1.97
C VAL A 124 9.56 16.67 3.31
N ILE A 125 9.07 16.15 4.45
CA ILE A 125 9.54 16.58 5.78
C ILE A 125 11.00 16.18 6.01
N ARG A 126 11.47 15.02 5.54
CA ARG A 126 12.88 14.64 5.63
C ARG A 126 13.78 15.54 4.77
N VAL A 127 13.38 15.83 3.54
CA VAL A 127 14.13 16.70 2.63
C VAL A 127 14.12 18.16 3.11
N VAL A 128 13.03 18.61 3.75
CA VAL A 128 12.89 19.98 4.29
C VAL A 128 13.73 20.19 5.56
N GLN A 129 13.94 19.14 6.36
CA GLN A 129 14.81 19.25 7.56
C GLN A 129 16.30 19.38 7.20
N GLU A 130 16.71 18.98 5.99
CA GLU A 130 18.10 19.09 5.52
C GLU A 130 18.40 20.39 4.74
N LYS A 131 17.38 21.16 4.36
CA LYS A 131 17.54 22.43 3.62
C LYS A 131 17.11 23.63 4.46
N THR A 132 17.91 24.68 4.42
CA THR A 132 17.60 25.95 5.13
C THR A 132 16.40 26.65 4.51
N ALA A 133 15.61 27.37 5.33
CA ALA A 133 14.35 28.02 4.96
C ALA A 133 14.43 29.01 3.77
N GLU A 134 15.64 29.42 3.35
CA GLU A 134 15.89 30.31 2.22
C GLU A 134 15.90 29.56 0.85
N GLU A 135 16.30 28.29 0.82
CA GLU A 135 16.34 27.50 -0.41
C GLU A 135 14.94 26.99 -0.84
N ILE A 136 14.00 26.89 0.12
CA ILE A 136 12.63 26.39 -0.15
C ILE A 136 11.80 27.45 -0.88
N LYS A 137 12.06 28.74 -0.66
CA LYS A 137 11.32 29.83 -1.33
C LYS A 137 11.58 29.94 -2.82
N SER A 138 12.67 29.36 -3.32
CA SER A 138 13.03 29.40 -4.74
C SER A 138 12.60 28.18 -5.56
N ALA A 139 12.15 27.09 -4.89
CA ALA A 139 11.86 25.82 -5.56
C ALA A 139 10.37 25.57 -5.83
N VAL A 140 9.47 26.33 -5.23
CA VAL A 140 8.02 26.11 -5.36
C VAL A 140 7.37 27.38 -5.91
N ASP A 141 7.34 27.49 -7.23
CA ASP A 141 6.56 28.52 -7.91
C ASP A 141 5.10 28.00 -8.09
N PHE A 142 4.23 28.37 -7.15
CA PHE A 142 2.79 28.11 -7.20
C PHE A 142 2.02 29.03 -8.17
N SER A 143 2.71 29.67 -9.13
CA SER A 143 2.09 30.57 -10.11
C SER A 143 1.29 29.83 -11.21
N HIS A 144 1.05 28.53 -11.08
CA HIS A 144 0.08 27.88 -11.95
C HIS A 144 -1.32 28.31 -11.54
N ASN A 145 -1.95 29.09 -12.44
CA ASN A 145 -3.35 29.51 -12.37
C ASN A 145 -4.26 28.30 -12.08
N LEU A 146 -4.45 27.98 -10.81
CA LEU A 146 -5.49 27.06 -10.39
C LEU A 146 -6.81 27.68 -10.79
N LYS A 147 -7.47 27.10 -11.79
CA LYS A 147 -8.80 27.55 -12.22
C LYS A 147 -9.80 27.22 -11.11
N LEU A 148 -10.13 28.22 -10.31
CA LEU A 148 -11.19 28.09 -9.31
C LEU A 148 -12.51 27.88 -10.05
N LEU A 149 -13.07 26.67 -9.97
CA LEU A 149 -14.41 26.41 -10.51
C LEU A 149 -15.44 26.99 -9.54
N GLN A 150 -16.18 27.99 -10.00
CA GLN A 150 -17.30 28.54 -9.25
C GLN A 150 -18.53 27.66 -9.48
N PRO A 151 -19.31 27.32 -8.43
CA PRO A 151 -20.53 26.57 -8.59
C PRO A 151 -21.55 27.37 -9.40
N THR A 152 -22.36 26.67 -10.17
CA THR A 152 -23.48 27.25 -10.89
C THR A 152 -24.62 27.69 -9.93
N ASN A 153 -25.51 28.59 -10.34
CA ASN A 153 -26.65 29.00 -9.51
C ASN A 153 -27.55 27.81 -9.14
N ASP A 154 -27.71 26.85 -10.04
CA ASP A 154 -28.55 25.67 -9.81
C ASP A 154 -27.90 24.73 -8.76
N GLU A 155 -26.58 24.57 -8.79
CA GLU A 155 -25.82 23.80 -7.77
C GLU A 155 -25.88 24.48 -6.41
N LEU A 156 -25.77 25.81 -6.34
CA LEU A 156 -25.92 26.56 -5.09
C LEU A 156 -27.31 26.40 -4.51
N GLN A 157 -28.35 26.45 -5.36
CA GLN A 157 -29.75 26.33 -4.93
C GLN A 157 -30.04 24.91 -4.41
N ALA A 158 -29.57 23.88 -5.11
CA ALA A 158 -29.66 22.48 -4.68
C ALA A 158 -28.93 22.25 -3.35
N HIS A 159 -27.76 22.86 -3.17
CA HIS A 159 -26.99 22.79 -1.92
C HIS A 159 -27.75 23.41 -0.74
N LEU A 160 -28.36 24.60 -0.95
CA LEU A 160 -29.15 25.28 0.09
C LEU A 160 -30.39 24.48 0.49
N GLU A 161 -31.06 23.84 -0.47
CA GLU A 161 -32.21 22.97 -0.19
C GLU A 161 -31.80 21.73 0.62
N LEU A 162 -30.67 21.12 0.28
CA LEU A 162 -30.10 20.00 1.03
C LEU A 162 -29.78 20.41 2.47
N LEU A 163 -29.13 21.56 2.67
CA LEU A 163 -28.83 22.08 4.01
C LEU A 163 -30.10 22.34 4.84
N LYS A 164 -31.16 22.92 4.25
CA LYS A 164 -32.44 23.09 4.92
C LYS A 164 -33.06 21.77 5.35
N MET A 165 -32.99 20.74 4.50
CA MET A 165 -33.49 19.40 4.82
C MET A 165 -32.67 18.75 5.95
N LEU A 166 -31.33 18.85 5.92
CA LEU A 166 -30.46 18.36 6.97
C LEU A 166 -30.69 19.07 8.31
N ASN A 167 -30.85 20.37 8.29
CA ASN A 167 -31.12 21.17 9.50
C ASN A 167 -32.45 20.76 10.13
N LYS A 168 -33.51 20.58 9.31
CA LYS A 168 -34.82 20.10 9.78
C LYS A 168 -34.73 18.70 10.40
N LYS A 169 -33.98 17.76 9.79
CA LYS A 169 -33.81 16.40 10.30
C LYS A 169 -32.94 16.32 11.55
N SER A 170 -32.00 17.22 11.73
CA SER A 170 -31.13 17.32 12.92
C SER A 170 -31.73 18.11 14.09
N GLY A 171 -32.98 18.53 13.99
CA GLY A 171 -33.65 19.37 15.02
C GLY A 171 -33.00 20.75 15.18
N ASN A 172 -32.65 21.40 14.08
CA ASN A 172 -31.92 22.67 14.01
C ASN A 172 -30.50 22.61 14.60
N ASN A 173 -29.87 21.45 14.52
CA ASN A 173 -28.54 21.19 15.09
C ASN A 173 -27.52 20.80 14.00
N CYS A 174 -27.68 21.31 12.77
CA CYS A 174 -26.78 21.02 11.67
C CYS A 174 -25.37 21.56 11.95
N LEU A 175 -24.37 20.68 11.94
CA LEU A 175 -22.97 21.06 12.20
C LEU A 175 -22.42 22.00 11.13
N TRP A 176 -22.92 21.89 9.90
CA TRP A 176 -22.52 22.76 8.78
C TRP A 176 -22.94 24.21 9.03
N ASP A 177 -24.19 24.44 9.43
CA ASP A 177 -24.66 25.77 9.77
C ASP A 177 -23.92 26.39 10.96
N LYS A 178 -23.54 25.56 11.94
CA LYS A 178 -22.75 26.02 13.10
C LYS A 178 -21.33 26.42 12.74
N ARG A 179 -20.72 25.73 11.76
CA ARG A 179 -19.32 25.93 11.42
C ARG A 179 -19.11 26.97 10.31
N PHE A 180 -20.06 27.07 9.37
CA PHE A 180 -19.94 27.88 8.16
C PHE A 180 -21.07 28.87 7.96
N GLY A 181 -22.17 28.81 8.75
CA GLY A 181 -23.39 29.63 8.59
C GLY A 181 -23.20 31.12 8.84
N ASN A 182 -22.04 31.56 9.33
CA ASN A 182 -21.77 33.00 9.58
C ASN A 182 -20.85 33.66 8.54
N ASN A 183 -20.41 32.93 7.50
CA ASN A 183 -19.67 33.56 6.41
C ASN A 183 -20.61 33.97 5.31
N ASN A 184 -21.10 35.21 5.39
CA ASN A 184 -21.72 35.89 4.29
C ASN A 184 -20.85 35.84 3.04
N VAL A 185 -21.38 35.19 2.01
CA VAL A 185 -20.87 35.29 0.65
C VAL A 185 -20.97 36.75 0.22
N HIS A 186 -19.84 37.41 0.13
CA HIS A 186 -19.67 38.65 -0.66
C HIS A 186 -18.89 38.34 -1.92
#